data_8ce7a42ea05d9d3979cda9d416c37da5
#
_entry.id   8ce7a42ea05d9d3979cda9d416c37da5
#
_cell.length_a   1.000
_cell.length_b   1.000
_cell.length_c   1.000
_cell.angle_alpha   90.00
_cell.angle_beta   90.00
_cell.angle_gamma   90.00
#
_symmetry.space_group_name_H-M   'P 1'
#
loop_
_entity.id
_entity.type
_entity.pdbx_description
1 polymer ?
#
loop_
_entity_poly.entity_id
_entity_poly.type
_entity_poly.pdbx_seq_one_letter_code
_entity_poly.pdbx_strand_id
1 'polypeptide(L)'
;MCTVLYTGFVMSCIFCKIVEGAIPSTPVYQDALSYAFADLHPQAPVHVLIVPREHISSMMDADESKRALLGHLHWAAAEIARSKGLGKGYRIVVNTAEDGGQTVDHLHLHLLGGRAMTWPPG
;
A
#
# COMPACT_ATOMS: atom_id res chain seq x y z
N MET A 1 -12.68 -16.52 8.82
CA MET A 1 -12.15 -16.39 9.01
C MET A 1 -11.50 -16.31 8.75
N CYS A 2 -11.49 -16.33 8.30
CA CYS A 2 -10.82 -16.32 8.29
C CYS A 2 -10.27 -16.24 8.43
N THR A 3 -10.26 -16.31 8.38
CA THR A 3 -9.67 -16.26 8.88
C THR A 3 -9.15 -15.95 9.26
N VAL A 4 -9.22 -15.90 9.30
CA VAL A 4 -8.68 -15.67 9.99
C VAL A 4 -8.01 -15.64 10.39
N LEU A 5 -8.11 -15.63 10.01
CA LEU A 5 -7.48 -15.95 10.95
C LEU A 5 -6.34 -15.53 11.49
N TYR A 6 -6.24 -15.41 12.11
CA TYR A 6 -5.04 -15.52 12.78
C TYR A 6 -3.90 -14.84 12.07
N THR A 7 -3.78 -14.88 10.84
CA THR A 7 -2.77 -14.18 10.03
C THR A 7 -3.24 -12.80 9.59
N GLY A 8 -4.46 -12.42 9.95
CA GLY A 8 -5.04 -11.18 9.48
C GLY A 8 -5.62 -11.27 8.07
N PHE A 9 -5.61 -12.45 7.46
CA PHE A 9 -6.16 -12.64 6.12
C PHE A 9 -7.69 -12.51 6.12
N VAL A 10 -8.25 -11.77 5.16
CA VAL A 10 -9.68 -11.59 4.95
C VAL A 10 -10.02 -12.12 3.56
N MET A 11 -10.84 -13.16 3.49
CA MET A 11 -11.09 -13.90 2.24
C MET A 11 -11.73 -13.06 1.14
N SER A 12 -12.55 -12.07 1.48
CA SER A 12 -13.18 -11.19 0.49
C SER A 12 -12.29 -10.05 0.03
N CYS A 13 -11.14 -9.86 0.67
CA CYS A 13 -10.24 -8.73 0.35
C CYS A 13 -9.33 -9.08 -0.81
N ILE A 14 -9.41 -8.30 -1.89
CA ILE A 14 -8.58 -8.53 -3.07
C ILE A 14 -7.08 -8.38 -2.75
N PHE A 15 -6.70 -7.45 -1.86
CA PHE A 15 -5.29 -7.29 -1.52
C PHE A 15 -4.80 -8.43 -0.64
N CYS A 16 -5.63 -8.97 0.26
CA CYS A 16 -5.28 -10.18 0.99
C CYS A 16 -5.03 -11.34 0.02
N LYS A 17 -5.87 -11.47 -1.01
CA LYS A 17 -5.71 -12.52 -2.01
C LYS A 17 -4.41 -12.36 -2.80
N ILE A 18 -4.03 -11.13 -3.11
CA ILE A 18 -2.76 -10.85 -3.79
C ILE A 18 -1.58 -11.24 -2.89
N VAL A 19 -1.62 -10.83 -1.64
CA VAL A 19 -0.56 -11.11 -0.66
C VAL A 19 -0.41 -12.61 -0.43
N GLU A 20 -1.54 -13.34 -0.38
CA GLU A 20 -1.53 -14.79 -0.17
C GLU A 20 -1.19 -15.59 -1.42
N GLY A 21 -1.12 -14.94 -2.58
CA GLY A 21 -0.83 -15.61 -3.83
C GLY A 21 -2.03 -16.24 -4.51
N ALA A 22 -3.25 -16.04 -3.98
CA ALA A 22 -4.47 -16.56 -4.60
C ALA A 22 -4.79 -15.85 -5.92
N ILE A 23 -4.38 -14.59 -6.04
CA ILE A 23 -4.45 -13.84 -7.30
C ILE A 23 -3.02 -13.61 -7.75
N PRO A 24 -2.64 -14.02 -8.97
CA PRO A 24 -1.27 -13.80 -9.47
C PRO A 24 -0.93 -12.33 -9.53
N SER A 25 0.29 -11.99 -9.11
CA SER A 25 0.84 -10.64 -9.23
C SER A 25 2.35 -10.73 -9.23
N THR A 26 3.01 -9.70 -9.77
CA THR A 26 4.45 -9.61 -9.75
C THR A 26 4.84 -8.56 -8.70
N PRO A 27 5.49 -8.95 -7.61
CA PRO A 27 5.87 -7.97 -6.60
C PRO A 27 6.96 -7.05 -7.11
N VAL A 28 6.80 -5.76 -6.84
CA VAL A 28 7.87 -4.77 -7.03
C VAL A 28 8.85 -4.85 -5.86
N TYR A 29 8.33 -5.19 -4.68
CA TYR A 29 9.10 -5.29 -3.46
C TYR A 29 8.30 -6.13 -2.47
N GLN A 30 8.97 -6.91 -1.64
CA GLN A 30 8.29 -7.60 -0.54
C GLN A 30 9.28 -7.90 0.58
N ASP A 31 8.75 -7.95 1.79
CA ASP A 31 9.49 -8.37 2.98
C ASP A 31 8.52 -9.06 3.95
N ALA A 32 8.96 -9.31 5.18
CA ALA A 32 8.14 -10.04 6.16
C ALA A 32 6.84 -9.32 6.52
N LEU A 33 6.78 -8.00 6.37
CA LEU A 33 5.66 -7.18 6.84
C LEU A 33 4.86 -6.56 5.72
N SER A 34 5.44 -6.42 4.52
CA SER A 34 4.82 -5.65 3.44
C SER A 34 4.97 -6.33 2.09
N TYR A 35 4.08 -5.92 1.18
CA TYR A 35 4.06 -6.39 -0.19
C TYR A 35 3.74 -5.20 -1.09
N ALA A 36 4.43 -5.05 -2.19
CA ALA A 36 4.22 -3.91 -3.08
C ALA A 36 4.11 -4.38 -4.53
N PHE A 37 3.21 -3.77 -5.27
CA PHE A 37 2.94 -4.11 -6.66
C PHE A 37 2.49 -2.87 -7.45
N ALA A 38 2.66 -2.90 -8.77
CA ALA A 38 2.28 -1.77 -9.61
C ALA A 38 0.76 -1.62 -9.65
N ASP A 39 0.27 -0.38 -9.59
CA ASP A 39 -1.14 -0.09 -9.77
C ASP A 39 -1.52 -0.37 -11.23
N LEU A 40 -2.66 -1.04 -11.45
CA LEU A 40 -3.13 -1.39 -12.80
C LEU A 40 -3.65 -0.17 -13.57
N HIS A 41 -3.97 0.91 -12.86
CA HIS A 41 -4.45 2.16 -13.46
C HIS A 41 -3.54 3.31 -13.02
N PRO A 42 -2.28 3.32 -13.48
CA PRO A 42 -1.30 4.25 -12.95
C PRO A 42 -1.66 5.70 -13.23
N GLN A 43 -1.47 6.54 -12.22
CA GLN A 43 -1.70 7.98 -12.30
C GLN A 43 -0.38 8.75 -12.43
N ALA A 44 0.74 8.04 -12.57
CA ALA A 44 2.07 8.59 -12.75
C ALA A 44 2.94 7.54 -13.42
N PRO A 45 4.07 7.90 -14.03
CA PRO A 45 4.98 6.92 -14.64
C PRO A 45 5.43 5.82 -13.68
N VAL A 46 5.58 6.16 -12.39
CA VAL A 46 5.75 5.18 -11.33
C VAL A 46 4.56 5.33 -10.39
N HIS A 47 3.77 4.26 -10.26
CA HIS A 47 2.63 4.22 -9.35
C HIS A 47 2.59 2.83 -8.73
N VAL A 48 3.04 2.74 -7.47
CA VAL A 48 3.18 1.47 -6.75
C VAL A 48 2.29 1.51 -5.52
N LEU A 49 1.61 0.40 -5.24
CA LEU A 49 0.82 0.22 -4.03
C LEU A 49 1.66 -0.57 -3.03
N ILE A 50 1.77 -0.07 -1.80
CA ILE A 50 2.45 -0.76 -0.72
C ILE A 50 1.41 -1.12 0.32
N VAL A 51 1.27 -2.40 0.62
CA VAL A 51 0.27 -2.92 1.55
C VAL A 51 0.93 -3.69 2.68
N PRO A 52 0.37 -3.64 3.90
CA PRO A 52 0.79 -4.57 4.94
C PRO A 52 0.27 -5.96 4.59
N ARG A 53 1.04 -7.00 4.95
CA ARG A 53 0.57 -8.38 4.78
C ARG A 53 -0.61 -8.66 5.70
N GLU A 54 -0.58 -8.07 6.89
CA GLU A 54 -1.68 -8.12 7.82
C GLU A 54 -2.84 -7.27 7.29
N HIS A 55 -4.07 -7.79 7.40
CA HIS A 55 -5.24 -7.00 6.99
C HIS A 55 -5.56 -5.94 8.03
N ILE A 56 -5.50 -4.69 7.62
CA ILE A 56 -5.99 -3.53 8.37
C ILE A 56 -6.86 -2.77 7.38
N SER A 57 -8.13 -2.53 7.71
CA SER A 57 -9.06 -1.97 6.71
C SER A 57 -8.67 -0.55 6.29
N SER A 58 -8.26 0.29 7.24
CA SER A 58 -7.85 1.67 6.95
C SER A 58 -7.06 2.23 8.12
N MET A 59 -6.57 3.46 7.96
CA MET A 59 -5.91 4.15 9.08
C MET A 59 -6.81 4.29 10.30
N MET A 60 -8.13 4.35 10.11
CA MET A 60 -9.06 4.44 11.23
C MET A 60 -9.02 3.21 12.16
N ASP A 61 -8.64 2.06 11.61
CA ASP A 61 -8.57 0.80 12.35
C ASP A 61 -7.17 0.47 12.84
N ALA A 62 -6.19 1.34 12.56
CA ALA A 62 -4.82 1.14 13.01
C ALA A 62 -4.66 1.76 14.39
N ASP A 63 -4.58 0.91 15.41
CA ASP A 63 -4.38 1.38 16.78
C ASP A 63 -2.89 1.57 17.10
N GLU A 64 -2.58 1.87 18.34
CA GLU A 64 -1.22 2.17 18.77
C GLU A 64 -0.26 1.00 18.50
N SER A 65 -0.74 -0.24 18.54
CA SER A 65 0.11 -1.42 18.30
C SER A 65 0.63 -1.48 16.85
N LYS A 66 0.05 -0.70 15.94
CA LYS A 66 0.44 -0.70 14.53
C LYS A 66 1.44 0.41 14.18
N ARG A 67 1.88 1.19 15.16
CA ARG A 67 2.80 2.32 14.90
C ARG A 67 4.06 1.90 14.15
N ALA A 68 4.70 0.83 14.59
CA ALA A 68 5.93 0.35 13.95
C ALA A 68 5.65 -0.11 12.53
N LEU A 69 4.53 -0.82 12.31
CA LEU A 69 4.15 -1.28 10.99
C LEU A 69 3.90 -0.12 10.03
N LEU A 70 3.19 0.91 10.49
CA LEU A 70 2.92 2.09 9.67
C LEU A 70 4.22 2.78 9.25
N GLY A 71 5.15 2.93 10.17
CA GLY A 71 6.48 3.47 9.86
C GLY A 71 7.23 2.59 8.87
N HIS A 72 7.12 1.27 9.02
CA HIS A 72 7.75 0.33 8.11
C HIS A 72 7.23 0.48 6.68
N LEU A 73 5.91 0.68 6.51
CA LEU A 73 5.33 0.86 5.18
C LEU A 73 5.89 2.11 4.50
N HIS A 74 6.06 3.20 5.25
CA HIS A 74 6.66 4.42 4.70
C HIS A 74 8.13 4.22 4.36
N TRP A 75 8.86 3.50 5.19
CA TRP A 75 10.26 3.19 4.91
C TRP A 75 10.37 2.32 3.64
N ALA A 76 9.51 1.32 3.50
CA ALA A 76 9.47 0.47 2.31
C ALA A 76 9.20 1.31 1.06
N ALA A 77 8.26 2.27 1.15
CA ALA A 77 7.98 3.17 0.03
C ALA A 77 9.23 3.97 -0.35
N ALA A 78 9.99 4.46 0.61
CA ALA A 78 11.23 5.18 0.34
C ALA A 78 12.27 4.29 -0.33
N GLU A 79 12.38 3.01 0.09
CA GLU A 79 13.29 2.06 -0.54
C GLU A 79 12.91 1.78 -1.99
N ILE A 80 11.61 1.61 -2.25
CA ILE A 80 11.11 1.41 -3.61
C ILE A 80 11.42 2.64 -4.46
N ALA A 81 11.20 3.83 -3.91
CA ALA A 81 11.49 5.08 -4.62
C ALA A 81 12.96 5.16 -5.02
N ARG A 82 13.87 4.77 -4.13
CA ARG A 82 15.29 4.74 -4.44
C ARG A 82 15.59 3.77 -5.58
N SER A 83 15.00 2.58 -5.54
CA SER A 83 15.24 1.56 -6.56
C SER A 83 14.65 1.96 -7.91
N LYS A 84 13.61 2.81 -7.93
CA LYS A 84 12.98 3.30 -9.15
C LYS A 84 13.61 4.59 -9.66
N GLY A 85 14.64 5.10 -9.00
CA GLY A 85 15.33 6.30 -9.44
C GLY A 85 14.55 7.59 -9.25
N LEU A 86 13.70 7.68 -8.24
CA LEU A 86 12.87 8.85 -7.99
C LEU A 86 13.62 9.94 -7.22
N GLY A 87 14.85 10.23 -7.62
CA GLY A 87 15.70 11.21 -6.94
C GLY A 87 15.21 12.65 -7.02
N LYS A 88 14.28 12.94 -7.93
CA LYS A 88 13.67 14.28 -8.02
C LYS A 88 12.49 14.44 -7.08
N GLY A 89 12.12 13.39 -6.38
CA GLY A 89 11.02 13.42 -5.43
C GLY A 89 9.83 12.60 -5.87
N TYR A 90 8.91 12.44 -4.93
CA TYR A 90 7.72 11.61 -5.14
C TYR A 90 6.66 12.01 -4.13
N ARG A 91 5.47 11.47 -4.29
CA ARG A 91 4.37 11.71 -3.34
C ARG A 91 3.88 10.38 -2.80
N ILE A 92 3.58 10.34 -1.51
CA ILE A 92 2.93 9.20 -0.89
C ILE A 92 1.52 9.65 -0.51
N VAL A 93 0.51 8.85 -0.88
CA VAL A 93 -0.89 9.14 -0.59
C VAL A 93 -1.48 7.97 0.17
N VAL A 94 -2.19 8.25 1.26
CA VAL A 94 -2.96 7.25 2.01
C VAL A 94 -4.39 7.76 2.09
N ASN A 95 -5.28 7.12 1.35
CA ASN A 95 -6.70 7.47 1.36
C ASN A 95 -7.39 6.71 2.48
N THR A 96 -8.24 7.38 3.24
CA THR A 96 -8.91 6.79 4.40
C THR A 96 -10.40 7.03 4.30
N ALA A 97 -11.17 5.95 4.23
CA ALA A 97 -12.63 5.95 4.24
C ALA A 97 -13.23 6.73 3.07
N GLU A 98 -14.51 7.02 3.15
CA GLU A 98 -15.28 7.56 2.04
C GLU A 98 -14.78 8.92 1.58
N ASP A 99 -14.65 9.87 2.50
CA ASP A 99 -14.23 11.22 2.11
C ASP A 99 -12.77 11.27 1.65
N GLY A 100 -11.96 10.30 2.06
CA GLY A 100 -10.60 10.18 1.58
C GLY A 100 -10.48 9.51 0.22
N GLY A 101 -11.58 8.93 -0.28
CA GLY A 101 -11.57 8.26 -1.58
C GLY A 101 -10.96 6.87 -1.57
N GLN A 102 -11.00 6.18 -0.43
CA GLN A 102 -10.48 4.83 -0.33
C GLN A 102 -11.37 3.86 -1.09
N THR A 103 -10.81 3.13 -2.05
CA THR A 103 -11.57 2.24 -2.92
C THR A 103 -11.43 0.76 -2.55
N VAL A 104 -10.41 0.38 -1.81
CA VAL A 104 -10.21 -0.99 -1.33
C VAL A 104 -10.00 -0.94 0.17
N ASP A 105 -10.78 -1.75 0.91
CA ASP A 105 -10.77 -1.75 2.37
C ASP A 105 -9.64 -2.62 2.91
N HIS A 106 -8.43 -2.27 2.52
CA HIS A 106 -7.17 -2.81 3.00
C HIS A 106 -6.18 -1.67 2.90
N LEU A 107 -5.65 -1.25 4.03
CA LEU A 107 -4.71 -0.12 4.11
C LEU A 107 -3.65 -0.23 3.02
N HIS A 108 -3.45 0.84 2.28
CA HIS A 108 -2.40 0.87 1.25
C HIS A 108 -1.87 2.28 1.06
N LEU A 109 -0.58 2.35 0.77
CA LEU A 109 0.08 3.58 0.39
C LEU A 109 0.23 3.59 -1.12
N HIS A 110 -0.10 4.74 -1.74
CA HIS A 110 0.25 5.00 -3.13
C HIS A 110 1.58 5.71 -3.16
N LEU A 111 2.54 5.16 -3.89
CA LEU A 111 3.80 5.83 -4.20
C LEU A 111 3.70 6.31 -5.64
N LEU A 112 3.77 7.63 -5.85
CA LEU A 112 3.61 8.24 -7.18
C LEU A 112 4.86 9.06 -7.49
N GLY A 113 5.47 8.81 -8.65
CA GLY A 113 6.66 9.53 -9.05
C GLY A 113 6.87 9.52 -10.55
N GLY A 114 7.90 10.20 -11.00
CA GLY A 114 8.22 10.28 -12.42
C GLY A 114 7.57 11.46 -13.12
N ARG A 115 6.86 12.30 -12.41
CA ARG A 115 6.32 13.57 -12.90
C ARG A 115 6.19 14.55 -11.75
N ALA A 116 6.05 15.83 -12.08
CA ALA A 116 5.79 16.85 -11.05
C ALA A 116 4.35 16.70 -10.55
N MET A 117 4.19 16.82 -9.24
CA MET A 117 2.88 16.83 -8.60
C MET A 117 2.46 18.28 -8.40
N THR A 118 1.15 18.52 -8.31
CA THR A 118 0.60 19.84 -8.14
C THR A 118 0.01 20.01 -6.73
N TRP A 119 -0.33 21.24 -6.40
CA TRP A 119 -0.95 21.57 -5.13
C TRP A 119 -2.15 22.49 -5.41
N PRO A 120 -3.35 22.27 -4.81
CA PRO A 120 -3.63 21.29 -3.75
C PRO A 120 -3.63 19.83 -4.25
N PRO A 121 -3.52 18.85 -3.32
CA PRO A 121 -3.34 17.46 -3.71
C PRO A 121 -4.62 16.75 -4.17
N GLY A 122 -5.75 17.38 -4.06
CA GLY A 122 -7.01 16.75 -4.46
C GLY A 122 -8.04 17.71 -4.97
#